data_1e7ae4bcee2e9400a2e7c1dd26bbb755
#
_entry.id   1e7ae4bcee2e9400a2e7c1dd26bbb755
#
_cell.length_a   1.000
_cell.length_b   1.000
_cell.length_c   1.000
_cell.angle_alpha   90.00
_cell.angle_beta   90.00
_cell.angle_gamma   90.00
#
_symmetry.space_group_name_H-M   'P 1'
#
loop_
_entity.id
_entity.type
_entity.pdbx_description
1 polymer ?
#
loop_
_entity_poly.entity_id
_entity_poly.type
_entity_poly.pdbx_seq_one_letter_code
_entity_poly.pdbx_strand_id
1 'polypeptide(L)'
;YQLMVSKKGKATLISSKKPTSGSGDSKNDDAASSHENKNAHNRQKKYIFNGTEPFLRELGISSAEGRVHDKKQSKFRQINRFTELLDDVYDKLPSSGTLNVCDLCCGKSYLSFAVYEYLSNVRGRDVKMLCVDRKQNVIEYCADVAKRTGADGMTFVCSDINESSVYENTFGDSNIHLVVSLHACDTATDAVLRRAVAMGARVILSTPCCHHELNGKINCEPLSFITRRSMTS
;
A
#
# COMPACT_ATOMS: atom_id res chain seq x y z
N TYR A 1 -23.75 -32.64 -16.02
CA TYR A 1 -24.06 -31.49 -15.16
C TYR A 1 -23.93 -31.90 -13.70
N GLN A 2 -23.19 -31.10 -12.90
CA GLN A 2 -23.07 -31.31 -11.47
C GLN A 2 -23.62 -30.06 -10.77
N LEU A 3 -24.58 -30.25 -9.86
CA LEU A 3 -25.11 -29.17 -9.04
C LEU A 3 -24.32 -29.11 -7.73
N MET A 4 -23.68 -27.99 -7.47
CA MET A 4 -23.03 -27.71 -6.18
C MET A 4 -23.89 -26.70 -5.42
N VAL A 5 -24.21 -27.02 -4.16
CA VAL A 5 -24.92 -26.10 -3.26
C VAL A 5 -23.97 -25.75 -2.11
N SER A 6 -23.70 -24.47 -1.93
CA SER A 6 -22.87 -24.00 -0.82
C SER A 6 -23.65 -24.05 0.51
N LYS A 7 -22.94 -24.07 1.65
CA LYS A 7 -23.56 -23.99 2.99
C LYS A 7 -24.44 -22.74 3.20
N LYS A 8 -24.32 -21.75 2.33
CA LYS A 8 -25.14 -20.51 2.33
C LYS A 8 -26.31 -20.55 1.33
N GLY A 9 -26.67 -21.74 0.81
CA GLY A 9 -27.82 -21.93 -0.08
C GLY A 9 -27.62 -21.46 -1.53
N LYS A 10 -26.41 -21.06 -1.94
CA LYS A 10 -26.15 -20.67 -3.33
C LYS A 10 -25.91 -21.91 -4.18
N ALA A 11 -26.81 -22.16 -5.15
CA ALA A 11 -26.68 -23.23 -6.11
C ALA A 11 -25.87 -22.79 -7.36
N THR A 12 -24.95 -23.65 -7.79
CA THR A 12 -24.14 -23.45 -9.01
C THR A 12 -24.17 -24.73 -9.84
N LEU A 13 -24.57 -24.63 -11.11
CA LEU A 13 -24.61 -25.75 -12.04
C LEU A 13 -23.32 -25.78 -12.87
N ILE A 14 -22.56 -26.86 -12.76
CA ILE A 14 -21.31 -27.07 -13.53
C ILE A 14 -21.62 -28.09 -14.63
N SER A 15 -21.41 -27.72 -15.89
CA SER A 15 -21.53 -28.63 -17.02
C SER A 15 -20.13 -29.08 -17.46
N SER A 16 -19.82 -30.37 -17.36
CA SER A 16 -18.64 -30.97 -17.94
C SER A 16 -18.97 -31.45 -19.37
N LYS A 17 -18.59 -30.71 -20.40
CA LYS A 17 -18.50 -31.26 -21.77
C LYS A 17 -17.13 -31.95 -21.89
N LYS A 18 -17.15 -33.28 -22.04
CA LYS A 18 -15.98 -34.03 -22.56
C LYS A 18 -15.80 -33.68 -24.04
N PRO A 19 -14.61 -33.47 -24.55
CA PRO A 19 -14.36 -33.35 -26.00
C PRO A 19 -14.52 -34.75 -26.62
N THR A 20 -15.48 -34.94 -27.50
CA THR A 20 -15.54 -36.08 -28.41
C THR A 20 -14.70 -35.76 -29.64
N SER A 21 -13.70 -36.60 -29.90
CA SER A 21 -12.97 -36.70 -31.16
C SER A 21 -13.89 -37.17 -32.28
N GLY A 22 -13.88 -36.49 -33.41
CA GLY A 22 -14.60 -36.90 -34.62
C GLY A 22 -14.22 -36.01 -35.80
N SER A 23 -13.51 -36.57 -36.72
CA SER A 23 -13.03 -36.08 -38.03
C SER A 23 -14.16 -35.71 -38.97
N GLY A 24 -13.92 -34.69 -39.87
CA GLY A 24 -14.73 -34.52 -41.08
C GLY A 24 -14.69 -33.10 -41.67
N ASP A 25 -14.16 -33.01 -42.84
CA ASP A 25 -13.95 -31.88 -43.75
C ASP A 25 -15.17 -30.97 -44.01
N SER A 26 -14.96 -29.69 -44.23
CA SER A 26 -15.14 -28.91 -45.47
C SER A 26 -15.37 -27.41 -45.19
N LYS A 27 -14.52 -26.60 -45.78
CA LYS A 27 -14.63 -25.31 -46.48
C LYS A 27 -15.80 -24.36 -46.20
N ASN A 28 -15.44 -23.17 -45.92
CA ASN A 28 -15.61 -21.84 -46.56
C ASN A 28 -16.01 -20.71 -45.60
N ASP A 29 -15.13 -19.75 -45.61
CA ASP A 29 -15.24 -18.29 -45.78
C ASP A 29 -16.07 -17.43 -44.80
N ASP A 30 -15.28 -16.47 -44.32
CA ASP A 30 -15.58 -15.06 -44.07
C ASP A 30 -15.99 -14.57 -42.67
N ALA A 31 -15.26 -13.54 -42.34
CA ALA A 31 -15.53 -12.45 -41.40
C ALA A 31 -15.05 -12.59 -39.97
N ALA A 32 -13.93 -11.93 -39.78
CA ALA A 32 -13.35 -11.52 -38.51
C ALA A 32 -14.38 -10.81 -37.61
N SER A 33 -14.57 -11.32 -36.42
CA SER A 33 -14.87 -10.49 -35.28
C SER A 33 -14.16 -11.10 -34.05
N SER A 34 -13.11 -10.43 -33.67
CA SER A 34 -12.33 -10.70 -32.46
C SER A 34 -13.21 -10.45 -31.23
N HIS A 35 -13.91 -11.47 -30.77
CA HIS A 35 -14.44 -11.48 -29.40
C HIS A 35 -13.30 -11.85 -28.44
N GLU A 36 -12.62 -10.82 -27.95
CA GLU A 36 -11.73 -10.95 -26.79
C GLU A 36 -12.51 -11.59 -25.63
N ASN A 37 -12.04 -12.73 -25.24
CA ASN A 37 -12.55 -13.53 -24.11
C ASN A 37 -12.29 -12.74 -22.80
N LYS A 38 -13.26 -11.93 -22.36
CA LYS A 38 -13.19 -11.08 -21.15
C LYS A 38 -13.34 -11.85 -19.83
N ASN A 39 -13.11 -13.14 -19.81
CA ASN A 39 -13.23 -13.98 -18.61
C ASN A 39 -11.90 -14.58 -18.15
N ALA A 40 -10.84 -13.80 -18.13
CA ALA A 40 -9.63 -14.20 -17.43
C ALA A 40 -9.74 -13.75 -15.95
N HIS A 41 -10.35 -14.57 -15.10
CA HIS A 41 -10.34 -14.41 -13.64
C HIS A 41 -8.94 -14.52 -13.00
N ASN A 42 -7.89 -14.62 -13.81
CA ASN A 42 -6.51 -14.76 -13.37
C ASN A 42 -5.64 -13.60 -13.89
N ARG A 43 -6.12 -12.36 -13.70
CA ARG A 43 -5.28 -11.19 -13.94
C ARG A 43 -4.19 -11.19 -12.88
N GLN A 44 -2.98 -11.61 -13.22
CA GLN A 44 -1.82 -11.45 -12.35
C GLN A 44 -1.68 -9.96 -12.02
N LYS A 45 -1.92 -9.60 -10.75
CA LYS A 45 -1.68 -8.24 -10.29
C LYS A 45 -0.20 -7.95 -10.49
N LYS A 46 0.11 -6.97 -11.32
CA LYS A 46 1.47 -6.48 -11.49
C LYS A 46 1.80 -5.61 -10.27
N TYR A 47 2.47 -6.17 -9.30
CA TYR A 47 2.95 -5.44 -8.14
C TYR A 47 4.13 -4.52 -8.50
N ILE A 48 4.25 -3.40 -7.80
CA ILE A 48 5.40 -2.48 -7.92
C ILE A 48 6.65 -3.13 -7.32
N PHE A 49 6.50 -3.75 -6.15
CA PHE A 49 7.54 -4.54 -5.50
C PHE A 49 7.30 -6.04 -5.70
N ASN A 50 8.36 -6.81 -5.88
CA ASN A 50 8.28 -8.23 -6.18
C ASN A 50 8.81 -9.14 -5.05
N GLY A 51 9.40 -8.56 -3.99
CA GLY A 51 9.95 -9.29 -2.85
C GLY A 51 11.48 -9.28 -2.79
N THR A 52 12.17 -8.82 -3.83
CA THR A 52 13.63 -8.79 -3.88
C THR A 52 14.23 -7.53 -3.25
N GLU A 53 13.41 -6.55 -2.94
CA GLU A 53 13.83 -5.26 -2.41
C GLU A 53 14.51 -5.43 -1.03
N PRO A 54 15.65 -4.76 -0.78
CA PRO A 54 16.42 -4.92 0.45
C PRO A 54 15.60 -4.69 1.72
N PHE A 55 14.74 -3.67 1.73
CA PHE A 55 13.92 -3.35 2.89
C PHE A 55 12.89 -4.45 3.23
N LEU A 56 12.37 -5.17 2.24
CA LEU A 56 11.43 -6.27 2.48
C LEU A 56 12.12 -7.45 3.18
N ARG A 57 13.38 -7.71 2.85
CA ARG A 57 14.20 -8.74 3.50
C ARG A 57 14.54 -8.35 4.92
N GLU A 58 15.06 -7.13 5.14
CA GLU A 58 15.42 -6.63 6.46
C GLU A 58 14.23 -6.54 7.42
N LEU A 59 13.04 -6.24 6.91
CA LEU A 59 11.80 -6.23 7.69
C LEU A 59 11.15 -7.62 7.84
N GLY A 60 11.82 -8.70 7.36
CA GLY A 60 11.35 -10.07 7.47
C GLY A 60 10.04 -10.34 6.72
N ILE A 61 9.81 -9.66 5.61
CA ILE A 61 8.65 -9.86 4.72
C ILE A 61 8.98 -10.90 3.66
N SER A 62 10.21 -10.86 3.13
CA SER A 62 10.72 -11.83 2.14
C SER A 62 12.01 -12.51 2.60
N SER A 63 12.32 -13.63 1.99
CA SER A 63 13.59 -14.34 2.17
C SER A 63 14.75 -13.67 1.42
N ALA A 64 15.96 -14.17 1.61
CA ALA A 64 17.16 -13.71 0.88
C ALA A 64 17.00 -13.85 -0.65
N GLU A 65 16.27 -14.87 -1.10
CA GLU A 65 15.99 -15.15 -2.51
C GLU A 65 14.79 -14.33 -3.07
N GLY A 66 14.20 -13.45 -2.25
CA GLY A 66 13.07 -12.60 -2.66
C GLY A 66 11.69 -13.27 -2.56
N ARG A 67 11.59 -14.48 -2.00
CA ARG A 67 10.29 -15.13 -1.78
C ARG A 67 9.58 -14.50 -0.59
N VAL A 68 8.38 -13.98 -0.81
CA VAL A 68 7.52 -13.44 0.27
C VAL A 68 7.05 -14.59 1.16
N HIS A 69 7.26 -14.45 2.48
CA HIS A 69 6.84 -15.45 3.45
C HIS A 69 5.31 -15.58 3.52
N ASP A 70 4.79 -16.80 3.64
CA ASP A 70 3.34 -17.07 3.63
C ASP A 70 2.58 -16.26 4.68
N LYS A 71 3.13 -16.17 5.90
CA LYS A 71 2.56 -15.36 7.00
C LYS A 71 2.63 -13.83 6.75
N LYS A 72 3.38 -13.38 5.76
CA LYS A 72 3.58 -11.96 5.44
C LYS A 72 2.89 -11.51 4.13
N GLN A 73 2.20 -12.40 3.44
CA GLN A 73 1.48 -12.11 2.20
C GLN A 73 0.50 -10.94 2.33
N SER A 74 -0.22 -10.86 3.45
CA SER A 74 -1.15 -9.74 3.71
C SER A 74 -0.40 -8.40 3.83
N LYS A 75 0.73 -8.40 4.56
CA LYS A 75 1.57 -7.20 4.71
C LYS A 75 2.18 -6.78 3.38
N PHE A 76 2.68 -7.73 2.59
CA PHE A 76 3.22 -7.47 1.27
C PHE A 76 2.17 -6.85 0.32
N ARG A 77 0.94 -7.39 0.31
CA ARG A 77 -0.18 -6.80 -0.46
C ARG A 77 -0.52 -5.39 0.01
N GLN A 78 -0.51 -5.14 1.33
CA GLN A 78 -0.74 -3.81 1.89
C GLN A 78 0.31 -2.80 1.41
N ILE A 79 1.58 -3.19 1.42
CA ILE A 79 2.71 -2.37 0.96
C ILE A 79 2.50 -2.01 -0.52
N ASN A 80 2.29 -3.00 -1.39
CA ASN A 80 2.08 -2.75 -2.81
C ASN A 80 0.85 -1.87 -3.07
N ARG A 81 -0.27 -2.14 -2.38
CA ARG A 81 -1.48 -1.33 -2.54
C ARG A 81 -1.27 0.13 -2.14
N PHE A 82 -0.52 0.36 -1.06
CA PHE A 82 -0.19 1.71 -0.65
C PHE A 82 0.72 2.41 -1.66
N THR A 83 1.70 1.69 -2.20
CA THR A 83 2.59 2.23 -3.23
C THR A 83 1.84 2.54 -4.53
N GLU A 84 0.83 1.74 -4.91
CA GLU A 84 -0.09 2.06 -6.02
C GLU A 84 -0.82 3.39 -5.77
N LEU A 85 -1.33 3.63 -4.54
CA LEU A 85 -1.99 4.90 -4.20
C LEU A 85 -1.01 6.09 -4.24
N LEU A 86 0.24 5.87 -3.86
CA LEU A 86 1.28 6.88 -4.00
C LEU A 86 1.59 7.16 -5.47
N ASP A 87 1.60 6.13 -6.31
CA ASP A 87 1.79 6.26 -7.76
C ASP A 87 0.68 7.09 -8.41
N ASP A 88 -0.58 6.87 -8.02
CA ASP A 88 -1.75 7.60 -8.51
C ASP A 88 -1.67 9.13 -8.24
N VAL A 89 -0.94 9.53 -7.20
CA VAL A 89 -0.79 10.95 -6.83
C VAL A 89 0.61 11.52 -7.10
N TYR A 90 1.51 10.71 -7.66
CA TYR A 90 2.91 11.10 -7.89
C TYR A 90 3.04 12.39 -8.72
N ASP A 91 2.22 12.57 -9.74
CA ASP A 91 2.22 13.75 -10.59
C ASP A 91 1.82 15.06 -9.87
N LYS A 92 1.31 14.96 -8.64
CA LYS A 92 1.03 16.11 -7.78
C LYS A 92 2.28 16.58 -7.02
N LEU A 93 3.32 15.76 -6.94
CA LEU A 93 4.59 16.13 -6.33
C LEU A 93 5.43 17.00 -7.29
N PRO A 94 6.41 17.77 -6.78
CA PRO A 94 7.33 18.51 -7.64
C PRO A 94 8.08 17.59 -8.62
N SER A 95 8.16 18.00 -9.87
CA SER A 95 8.81 17.22 -10.93
C SER A 95 10.33 17.17 -10.83
N SER A 96 10.96 18.10 -10.11
CA SER A 96 12.43 18.21 -9.94
C SER A 96 12.79 18.60 -8.50
N GLY A 97 14.07 18.50 -8.18
CA GLY A 97 14.61 18.79 -6.84
C GLY A 97 14.38 17.67 -5.84
N THR A 98 14.86 17.88 -4.62
CA THR A 98 14.74 16.95 -3.49
C THR A 98 13.28 16.89 -3.03
N LEU A 99 12.73 15.69 -2.86
CA LEU A 99 11.41 15.48 -2.27
C LEU A 99 11.50 15.41 -0.75
N ASN A 100 10.90 16.38 -0.07
CA ASN A 100 10.79 16.40 1.39
C ASN A 100 9.52 15.64 1.81
N VAL A 101 9.71 14.56 2.55
CA VAL A 101 8.65 13.62 2.96
C VAL A 101 8.64 13.49 4.47
N CYS A 102 7.46 13.48 5.09
CA CYS A 102 7.29 13.16 6.51
C CYS A 102 6.41 11.93 6.68
N ASP A 103 6.82 11.01 7.55
CA ASP A 103 5.94 9.98 8.09
C ASP A 103 5.69 10.25 9.57
N LEU A 104 4.45 10.59 9.88
CA LEU A 104 4.01 10.95 11.22
C LEU A 104 3.34 9.75 11.90
N CYS A 105 3.86 9.36 13.07
CA CYS A 105 3.52 8.11 13.76
C CYS A 105 3.95 6.87 12.97
N CYS A 106 5.23 6.83 12.56
CA CYS A 106 5.74 5.85 11.60
C CYS A 106 5.74 4.39 12.10
N GLY A 107 5.69 4.16 13.42
CA GLY A 107 5.71 2.81 13.98
C GLY A 107 6.90 2.00 13.45
N LYS A 108 6.67 0.74 13.06
CA LYS A 108 7.72 -0.12 12.46
C LYS A 108 8.12 0.25 11.03
N SER A 109 7.63 1.33 10.50
CA SER A 109 8.01 1.98 9.24
C SER A 109 7.96 1.09 7.97
N TYR A 110 7.17 0.00 7.97
CA TYR A 110 7.05 -0.84 6.77
C TYR A 110 6.67 -0.05 5.53
N LEU A 111 5.76 0.92 5.70
CA LEU A 111 5.26 1.73 4.58
C LEU A 111 6.15 2.94 4.33
N SER A 112 6.84 3.46 5.37
CA SER A 112 7.86 4.50 5.19
C SER A 112 8.99 4.03 4.28
N PHE A 113 9.51 2.81 4.53
CA PHE A 113 10.51 2.20 3.65
C PHE A 113 9.99 1.98 2.23
N ALA A 114 8.73 1.57 2.07
CA ALA A 114 8.13 1.42 0.75
C ALA A 114 8.00 2.75 0.00
N VAL A 115 7.60 3.82 0.69
CA VAL A 115 7.54 5.17 0.13
C VAL A 115 8.93 5.63 -0.31
N TYR A 116 9.93 5.46 0.56
CA TYR A 116 11.31 5.83 0.26
C TYR A 116 11.84 5.05 -0.95
N GLU A 117 11.72 3.72 -0.94
CA GLU A 117 12.15 2.84 -2.03
C GLU A 117 11.48 3.21 -3.36
N TYR A 118 10.17 3.45 -3.33
CA TYR A 118 9.44 3.86 -4.51
C TYR A 118 9.93 5.20 -5.08
N LEU A 119 10.03 6.22 -4.23
CA LEU A 119 10.43 7.55 -4.67
C LEU A 119 11.90 7.60 -5.09
N SER A 120 12.81 6.97 -4.34
CA SER A 120 14.25 7.03 -4.60
C SER A 120 14.67 6.07 -5.72
N ASN A 121 14.31 4.79 -5.63
CA ASN A 121 14.83 3.77 -6.54
C ASN A 121 13.93 3.52 -7.75
N VAL A 122 12.59 3.50 -7.58
CA VAL A 122 11.68 3.27 -8.71
C VAL A 122 11.49 4.55 -9.54
N ARG A 123 11.36 5.70 -8.88
CA ARG A 123 11.17 7.01 -9.55
C ARG A 123 12.47 7.80 -9.74
N GLY A 124 13.59 7.34 -9.17
CA GLY A 124 14.91 7.95 -9.34
C GLY A 124 15.01 9.38 -8.77
N ARG A 125 14.26 9.66 -7.68
CA ARG A 125 14.23 10.98 -7.06
C ARG A 125 15.20 11.07 -5.89
N ASP A 126 15.78 12.25 -5.69
CA ASP A 126 16.41 12.59 -4.43
C ASP A 126 15.31 12.78 -3.37
N VAL A 127 15.44 12.07 -2.24
CA VAL A 127 14.41 12.02 -1.19
C VAL A 127 15.04 12.31 0.16
N LYS A 128 14.48 13.27 0.87
CA LYS A 128 14.77 13.53 2.28
C LYS A 128 13.52 13.22 3.09
N MET A 129 13.57 12.14 3.86
CA MET A 129 12.40 11.62 4.58
C MET A 129 12.62 11.63 6.08
N LEU A 130 11.72 12.30 6.79
CA LEU A 130 11.67 12.33 8.25
C LEU A 130 10.57 11.41 8.77
N CYS A 131 10.95 10.46 9.61
CA CYS A 131 10.05 9.52 10.27
C CYS A 131 9.99 9.84 11.77
N VAL A 132 8.81 10.13 12.28
CA VAL A 132 8.59 10.53 13.69
C VAL A 132 7.72 9.53 14.41
N ASP A 133 8.16 9.06 15.57
CA ASP A 133 7.35 8.25 16.49
C ASP A 133 7.75 8.55 17.94
N ARG A 134 6.88 8.25 18.90
CA ARG A 134 7.14 8.45 20.33
C ARG A 134 7.91 7.31 20.99
N LYS A 135 8.08 6.19 20.29
CA LYS A 135 8.68 4.96 20.85
C LYS A 135 10.15 4.88 20.46
N GLN A 136 11.04 5.17 21.40
CA GLN A 136 12.50 5.19 21.18
C GLN A 136 13.02 3.87 20.60
N ASN A 137 12.60 2.72 21.14
CA ASN A 137 13.05 1.41 20.68
C ASN A 137 12.64 1.10 19.23
N VAL A 138 11.52 1.68 18.77
CA VAL A 138 11.06 1.53 17.38
C VAL A 138 11.90 2.41 16.45
N ILE A 139 12.20 3.63 16.86
CA ILE A 139 13.04 4.56 16.12
C ILE A 139 14.45 4.00 15.93
N GLU A 140 15.06 3.48 16.99
CA GLU A 140 16.39 2.83 16.93
C GLU A 140 16.40 1.64 15.98
N TYR A 141 15.43 0.76 16.08
CA TYR A 141 15.27 -0.37 15.17
C TYR A 141 15.16 0.08 13.70
N CYS A 142 14.32 1.07 13.42
CA CYS A 142 14.11 1.57 12.05
C CYS A 142 15.36 2.26 11.51
N ALA A 143 16.09 3.03 12.34
CA ALA A 143 17.35 3.64 11.95
C ALA A 143 18.41 2.59 11.58
N ASP A 144 18.48 1.48 12.32
CA ASP A 144 19.38 0.37 12.00
C ASP A 144 18.99 -0.34 10.70
N VAL A 145 17.69 -0.53 10.45
CA VAL A 145 17.22 -1.06 9.17
C VAL A 145 17.60 -0.13 8.02
N ALA A 146 17.42 1.19 8.16
CA ALA A 146 17.79 2.16 7.15
C ALA A 146 19.28 2.07 6.78
N LYS A 147 20.16 1.98 7.78
CA LYS A 147 21.61 1.79 7.56
C LYS A 147 21.93 0.51 6.79
N ARG A 148 21.30 -0.62 7.15
CA ARG A 148 21.53 -1.90 6.48
C ARG A 148 20.99 -1.95 5.06
N THR A 149 19.97 -1.15 4.75
CA THR A 149 19.35 -1.10 3.42
C THR A 149 19.91 0.01 2.53
N GLY A 150 20.81 0.86 3.04
CA GLY A 150 21.33 2.02 2.31
C GLY A 150 20.29 3.12 2.06
N ALA A 151 19.30 3.22 2.95
CA ALA A 151 18.26 4.26 2.87
C ALA A 151 18.74 5.56 3.53
N ASP A 152 19.82 6.13 3.00
CA ASP A 152 20.56 7.25 3.62
C ASP A 152 19.75 8.56 3.69
N GLY A 153 18.72 8.71 2.86
CA GLY A 153 17.82 9.87 2.91
C GLY A 153 16.75 9.79 3.99
N MET A 154 16.68 8.69 4.77
CA MET A 154 15.73 8.53 5.88
C MET A 154 16.34 8.92 7.22
N THR A 155 15.64 9.78 7.95
CA THR A 155 15.98 10.21 9.32
C THR A 155 14.87 9.78 10.26
N PHE A 156 15.22 9.17 11.40
CA PHE A 156 14.26 8.70 12.40
C PHE A 156 14.44 9.48 13.69
N VAL A 157 13.35 10.07 14.20
CA VAL A 157 13.37 10.91 15.39
C VAL A 157 12.30 10.48 16.38
N CYS A 158 12.71 10.24 17.63
CA CYS A 158 11.79 10.00 18.73
C CYS A 158 11.27 11.33 19.27
N SER A 159 10.05 11.70 18.91
CA SER A 159 9.45 12.98 19.31
C SER A 159 7.94 12.96 19.25
N ASP A 160 7.32 14.00 19.81
CA ASP A 160 5.93 14.34 19.53
C ASP A 160 5.81 14.98 18.15
N ILE A 161 4.76 14.63 17.41
CA ILE A 161 4.49 15.21 16.08
C ILE A 161 4.19 16.72 16.11
N ASN A 162 3.87 17.28 17.27
CA ASN A 162 3.62 18.71 17.44
C ASN A 162 4.91 19.53 17.69
N GLU A 163 6.06 18.85 17.91
CA GLU A 163 7.33 19.52 18.14
C GLU A 163 7.87 20.10 16.83
N SER A 164 7.82 21.42 16.67
CA SER A 164 8.21 22.10 15.42
C SER A 164 9.69 22.04 15.12
N SER A 165 10.53 22.05 16.14
CA SER A 165 12.00 22.03 16.02
C SER A 165 12.51 20.79 15.23
N VAL A 166 11.81 19.68 15.31
CA VAL A 166 12.15 18.44 14.59
C VAL A 166 12.10 18.65 13.07
N TYR A 167 11.09 19.36 12.58
CA TYR A 167 10.91 19.65 11.15
C TYR A 167 11.87 20.72 10.67
N GLU A 168 12.04 21.79 11.45
CA GLU A 168 12.97 22.87 11.18
C GLU A 168 14.42 22.36 11.11
N ASN A 169 14.83 21.53 12.04
CA ASN A 169 16.17 20.91 12.04
C ASN A 169 16.39 19.99 10.85
N THR A 170 15.32 19.36 10.35
CA THR A 170 15.43 18.41 9.23
C THR A 170 15.36 19.13 7.89
N PHE A 171 14.40 20.01 7.68
CA PHE A 171 14.11 20.59 6.37
C PHE A 171 14.47 22.08 6.26
N GLY A 172 14.76 22.76 7.39
CA GLY A 172 14.90 24.22 7.41
C GLY A 172 13.62 24.90 6.93
N ASP A 173 13.76 25.89 6.06
CA ASP A 173 12.64 26.61 5.44
C ASP A 173 12.05 25.90 4.20
N SER A 174 12.50 24.68 3.91
CA SER A 174 12.05 23.96 2.72
C SER A 174 10.65 23.41 2.89
N ASN A 175 9.83 23.51 1.83
CA ASN A 175 8.47 23.01 1.83
C ASN A 175 8.39 21.47 2.00
N ILE A 176 7.38 21.00 2.73
CA ILE A 176 7.04 19.59 2.81
C ILE A 176 6.18 19.23 1.61
N HIS A 177 6.59 18.21 0.85
CA HIS A 177 5.89 17.84 -0.37
C HIS A 177 4.88 16.72 -0.15
N LEU A 178 5.21 15.77 0.73
CA LEU A 178 4.38 14.62 1.05
C LEU A 178 4.38 14.35 2.55
N VAL A 179 3.20 14.19 3.12
CA VAL A 179 3.02 13.65 4.47
C VAL A 179 2.29 12.32 4.36
N VAL A 180 2.86 11.27 4.97
CA VAL A 180 2.23 9.97 5.10
C VAL A 180 1.93 9.68 6.56
N SER A 181 0.84 8.97 6.84
CA SER A 181 0.52 8.49 8.18
C SER A 181 -0.36 7.25 8.09
N LEU A 182 0.20 6.13 8.50
CA LEU A 182 -0.36 4.82 8.22
C LEU A 182 -0.67 4.03 9.48
N HIS A 183 -0.27 4.55 10.64
CA HIS A 183 -0.44 3.91 11.94
C HIS A 183 -0.97 4.86 13.02
N ALA A 184 -1.35 6.08 12.66
CA ALA A 184 -2.05 6.97 13.57
C ALA A 184 -3.50 6.48 13.71
N CYS A 185 -3.91 6.20 14.93
CA CYS A 185 -5.26 5.77 15.24
C CYS A 185 -5.93 6.79 16.17
N ASP A 186 -7.26 6.86 16.07
CA ASP A 186 -8.08 7.73 16.90
C ASP A 186 -7.68 9.22 16.77
N THR A 187 -7.57 9.95 17.86
CA THR A 187 -7.20 11.37 17.90
C THR A 187 -5.82 11.68 17.28
N ALA A 188 -4.94 10.68 17.19
CA ALA A 188 -3.65 10.83 16.52
C ALA A 188 -3.80 11.10 15.01
N THR A 189 -4.82 10.53 14.36
CA THR A 189 -5.11 10.83 12.94
C THR A 189 -5.43 12.31 12.75
N ASP A 190 -6.29 12.87 13.59
CA ASP A 190 -6.67 14.29 13.52
C ASP A 190 -5.48 15.21 13.79
N ALA A 191 -4.64 14.86 14.76
CA ALA A 191 -3.41 15.59 15.07
C ALA A 191 -2.43 15.58 13.88
N VAL A 192 -2.26 14.42 13.22
CA VAL A 192 -1.43 14.29 12.02
C VAL A 192 -1.96 15.14 10.87
N LEU A 193 -3.26 15.05 10.57
CA LEU A 193 -3.87 15.83 9.48
C LEU A 193 -3.73 17.34 9.74
N ARG A 194 -4.03 17.78 10.96
CA ARG A 194 -3.83 19.18 11.36
C ARG A 194 -2.39 19.62 11.18
N ARG A 195 -1.42 18.79 11.61
CA ARG A 195 0.01 19.11 11.48
C ARG A 195 0.44 19.17 10.01
N ALA A 196 0.02 18.20 9.20
CA ALA A 196 0.32 18.16 7.78
C ALA A 196 -0.19 19.39 7.02
N VAL A 197 -1.42 19.84 7.34
CA VAL A 197 -1.99 21.08 6.78
C VAL A 197 -1.22 22.30 7.25
N ALA A 198 -0.88 22.38 8.56
CA ALA A 198 -0.10 23.50 9.12
C ALA A 198 1.30 23.62 8.51
N MET A 199 1.91 22.49 8.10
CA MET A 199 3.21 22.46 7.39
C MET A 199 3.08 22.76 5.89
N GLY A 200 1.88 23.02 5.38
CA GLY A 200 1.65 23.28 3.97
C GLY A 200 1.94 22.08 3.07
N ALA A 201 1.78 20.86 3.56
CA ALA A 201 2.03 19.65 2.79
C ALA A 201 1.22 19.64 1.49
N ARG A 202 1.89 19.39 0.35
CA ARG A 202 1.24 19.41 -0.96
C ARG A 202 0.34 18.18 -1.18
N VAL A 203 0.77 17.03 -0.64
CA VAL A 203 0.02 15.77 -0.69
C VAL A 203 0.01 15.16 0.71
N ILE A 204 -1.14 14.64 1.12
CA ILE A 204 -1.31 13.92 2.39
C ILE A 204 -1.93 12.55 2.08
N LEU A 205 -1.24 11.47 2.48
CA LEU A 205 -1.75 10.11 2.41
C LEU A 205 -1.92 9.56 3.83
N SER A 206 -3.16 9.40 4.26
CA SER A 206 -3.51 8.88 5.59
C SER A 206 -4.44 7.68 5.49
N THR A 207 -4.13 6.62 6.25
CA THR A 207 -4.96 5.41 6.31
C THR A 207 -5.29 5.07 7.77
N PRO A 208 -6.36 5.64 8.34
CA PRO A 208 -6.75 5.36 9.71
C PRO A 208 -7.27 3.93 9.86
N CYS A 209 -6.65 3.13 10.74
CA CYS A 209 -7.02 1.73 10.94
C CYS A 209 -8.21 1.52 11.89
N CYS A 210 -8.50 2.48 12.78
CA CYS A 210 -9.60 2.43 13.76
C CYS A 210 -10.98 2.39 13.11
N HIS A 211 -11.14 2.91 11.90
CA HIS A 211 -12.40 2.83 11.16
C HIS A 211 -12.84 1.39 10.89
N HIS A 212 -11.92 0.45 10.75
CA HIS A 212 -12.24 -0.96 10.55
C HIS A 212 -12.90 -1.57 11.80
N GLU A 213 -12.41 -1.25 12.98
CA GLU A 213 -12.99 -1.70 14.25
C GLU A 213 -14.37 -1.07 14.50
N LEU A 214 -14.48 0.23 14.25
CA LEU A 214 -15.73 0.97 14.41
C LEU A 214 -16.80 0.44 13.46
N ASN A 215 -16.43 0.14 12.22
CA ASN A 215 -17.34 -0.37 11.20
C ASN A 215 -18.02 -1.69 11.61
N GLY A 216 -17.29 -2.57 12.31
CA GLY A 216 -17.86 -3.81 12.88
C GLY A 216 -18.80 -3.60 14.06
N LYS A 217 -18.71 -2.44 14.74
CA LYS A 217 -19.51 -2.08 15.91
C LYS A 217 -20.72 -1.19 15.59
N ILE A 218 -20.72 -0.53 14.43
CA ILE A 218 -21.83 0.31 14.01
C ILE A 218 -23.02 -0.58 13.62
N ASN A 219 -24.06 -0.52 14.42
CA ASN A 219 -25.37 -1.12 14.12
C ASN A 219 -26.37 0.01 13.87
N CYS A 220 -26.35 0.56 12.66
CA CYS A 220 -27.24 1.65 12.24
C CYS A 220 -27.86 1.29 10.89
N GLU A 221 -29.16 1.03 10.87
CA GLU A 221 -29.89 0.60 9.66
C GLU A 221 -29.73 1.59 8.49
N PRO A 222 -29.85 2.91 8.67
CA PRO A 222 -29.61 3.88 7.59
C PRO A 222 -28.20 3.85 6.99
N LEU A 223 -27.20 3.40 7.75
CA LEU A 223 -25.79 3.33 7.31
C LEU A 223 -25.36 1.91 6.88
N SER A 224 -26.27 0.93 6.93
CA SER A 224 -25.95 -0.47 6.65
C SER A 224 -25.39 -0.71 5.25
N PHE A 225 -25.73 0.11 4.27
CA PHE A 225 -25.20 0.03 2.90
C PHE A 225 -23.74 0.49 2.81
N ILE A 226 -23.28 1.37 3.69
CA ILE A 226 -21.88 1.82 3.77
C ILE A 226 -21.04 0.78 4.51
N THR A 227 -21.53 0.31 5.66
CA THR A 227 -20.80 -0.63 6.53
C THR A 227 -20.64 -2.01 5.90
N ARG A 228 -21.61 -2.48 5.10
CA ARG A 228 -21.55 -3.78 4.40
C ARG A 228 -20.55 -3.82 3.24
N ARG A 229 -20.24 -2.68 2.60
CA ARG A 229 -19.31 -2.64 1.46
C ARG A 229 -17.85 -2.77 1.84
N SER A 230 -17.46 -2.44 3.06
CA SER A 230 -16.07 -2.54 3.49
C SER A 230 -15.64 -3.97 3.88
N MET A 231 -16.57 -4.93 3.89
CA MET A 231 -16.27 -6.33 4.24
C MET A 231 -15.91 -7.23 3.03
N THR A 232 -15.87 -6.70 1.82
CA THR A 232 -15.68 -7.49 0.57
C THR A 232 -14.46 -7.12 -0.25
N SER A 233 -13.49 -6.41 0.32
CA SER A 233 -12.21 -6.10 -0.37
C SER A 233 -11.02 -6.80 0.29
#